data_4a343c7adb9e2780ef4ef4780838aa07
#
_entry.id   4a343c7adb9e2780ef4ef4780838aa07
#
_cell.length_a   1.000
_cell.length_b   1.000
_cell.length_c   1.000
_cell.angle_alpha   90.00
_cell.angle_beta   90.00
_cell.angle_gamma   90.00
#
_symmetry.space_group_name_H-M   'P 1'
#
loop_
_entity.id
_entity.type
_entity.pdbx_description
1 polymer ?
#
loop_
_entity_poly.entity_id
_entity_poly.type
_entity_poly.pdbx_seq_one_letter_code
_entity_poly.pdbx_strand_id
1 'polypeptide(L)'
;MKTQVLVIGAGASGLTAAIYAARSGCKVHILEAQDRPAKKILATGNGKCNYTNEKMALSCYRSAFISQAEEVLSQYPPSAAITYLKELGIWPSEHDAIIHHLDRQHQLQNVF
;
A
#
# COMPACT_ATOMS: atom_id res chain seq x y z
N MET A 1 13.00 -23.80 10.18
CA MET A 1 14.04 -22.77 10.01
C MET A 1 13.37 -21.43 9.81
N LYS A 2 13.62 -20.45 10.65
CA LYS A 2 13.01 -19.12 10.46
C LYS A 2 13.86 -18.35 9.45
N THR A 3 13.32 -18.10 8.28
CA THR A 3 13.96 -17.25 7.27
C THR A 3 13.95 -15.81 7.78
N GLN A 4 15.09 -15.14 7.66
CA GLN A 4 15.18 -13.71 7.94
C GLN A 4 15.02 -12.94 6.65
N VAL A 5 14.17 -11.92 6.67
CA VAL A 5 13.89 -11.03 5.54
C VAL A 5 14.33 -9.62 5.91
N LEU A 6 15.14 -9.02 5.06
CA LEU A 6 15.52 -7.61 5.16
C LEU A 6 14.82 -6.83 4.07
N VAL A 7 14.03 -5.84 4.47
CA VAL A 7 13.33 -4.91 3.57
C VAL A 7 14.06 -3.57 3.59
N ILE A 8 14.42 -3.06 2.43
CA ILE A 8 15.04 -1.75 2.28
C ILE A 8 14.00 -0.74 1.85
N GLY A 9 13.74 0.22 2.71
CA GLY A 9 12.73 1.25 2.54
C GLY A 9 11.40 0.91 3.21
N ALA A 10 10.89 1.81 4.04
CA ALA A 10 9.62 1.71 4.76
C ALA A 10 8.52 2.58 4.11
N GLY A 11 8.46 2.60 2.78
CA GLY A 11 7.33 3.13 2.03
C GLY A 11 6.18 2.12 1.93
N ALA A 12 5.15 2.42 1.16
CA ALA A 12 3.95 1.57 1.03
C ALA A 12 4.30 0.13 0.60
N SER A 13 5.12 -0.02 -0.43
CA SER A 13 5.53 -1.33 -0.93
C SER A 13 6.39 -2.12 0.06
N GLY A 14 7.38 -1.46 0.68
CA GLY A 14 8.25 -2.10 1.66
C GLY A 14 7.49 -2.56 2.90
N LEU A 15 6.61 -1.73 3.43
CA LEU A 15 5.76 -2.08 4.58
C LEU A 15 4.81 -3.23 4.23
N THR A 16 4.19 -3.22 3.05
CA THR A 16 3.33 -4.31 2.59
C THR A 16 4.11 -5.62 2.48
N ALA A 17 5.30 -5.60 1.85
CA ALA A 17 6.17 -6.77 1.74
C ALA A 17 6.57 -7.31 3.11
N ALA A 18 6.92 -6.43 4.05
CA ALA A 18 7.26 -6.79 5.41
C ALA A 18 6.10 -7.46 6.16
N ILE A 19 4.88 -6.93 6.02
CA ILE A 19 3.68 -7.49 6.63
C ILE A 19 3.42 -8.91 6.10
N TYR A 20 3.46 -9.10 4.78
CA TYR A 20 3.25 -10.42 4.19
C TYR A 20 4.33 -11.43 4.61
N ALA A 21 5.60 -11.01 4.63
CA ALA A 21 6.68 -11.86 5.10
C ALA A 21 6.50 -12.25 6.58
N ALA A 22 6.10 -11.30 7.43
CA ALA A 22 5.84 -11.56 8.84
C ALA A 22 4.64 -12.51 9.04
N ARG A 23 3.54 -12.31 8.29
CA ARG A 23 2.38 -13.22 8.28
C ARG A 23 2.75 -14.65 7.85
N SER A 24 3.79 -14.79 7.01
CA SER A 24 4.35 -16.09 6.61
C SER A 24 5.31 -16.70 7.64
N GLY A 25 5.46 -16.09 8.81
CA GLY A 25 6.28 -16.59 9.91
C GLY A 25 7.77 -16.21 9.82
N CYS A 26 8.14 -15.32 8.90
CA CYS A 26 9.50 -14.83 8.79
C CYS A 26 9.80 -13.79 9.89
N LYS A 27 11.05 -13.77 10.36
CA LYS A 27 11.58 -12.64 11.10
C LYS A 27 11.99 -11.55 10.10
N VAL A 28 11.38 -10.37 10.20
CA VAL A 28 11.56 -9.27 9.26
C VAL A 28 12.27 -8.11 9.93
N HIS A 29 13.23 -7.54 9.22
CA HIS A 29 13.84 -6.25 9.56
C HIS A 29 13.59 -5.27 8.42
N ILE A 30 13.33 -4.01 8.76
CA ILE A 30 13.15 -2.93 7.81
C ILE A 30 14.22 -1.88 8.06
N LEU A 31 14.92 -1.48 7.01
CA LEU A 31 15.84 -0.34 7.04
C LEU A 31 15.21 0.83 6.31
N GLU A 32 15.10 1.97 7.00
CA GLU A 32 14.58 3.22 6.45
C GLU A 32 15.63 4.32 6.57
N ALA A 33 15.89 5.02 5.47
CA ALA A 33 16.86 6.12 5.42
C ALA A 33 16.28 7.44 5.96
N GLN A 34 14.96 7.57 6.01
CA GLN A 34 14.28 8.75 6.52
C GLN A 34 14.13 8.68 8.04
N ASP A 35 13.76 9.80 8.64
CA ASP A 35 13.51 9.95 10.07
C ASP A 35 12.34 9.13 10.63
N ARG A 36 11.44 8.65 9.72
CA ARG A 36 10.28 7.83 10.09
C ARG A 36 9.78 6.98 8.91
N PRO A 37 9.14 5.83 9.19
CA PRO A 37 8.48 5.03 8.16
C PRO A 37 7.26 5.75 7.59
N ALA A 38 6.80 5.33 6.43
CA ALA A 38 5.58 5.81 5.75
C ALA A 38 5.55 7.33 5.48
N LYS A 39 6.65 8.04 5.56
CA LYS A 39 6.74 9.50 5.45
C LYS A 39 6.04 10.04 4.21
N LYS A 40 6.24 9.38 3.06
CA LYS A 40 5.61 9.78 1.79
C LYS A 40 4.10 9.53 1.79
N ILE A 41 3.64 8.45 2.38
CA ILE A 41 2.20 8.16 2.50
C ILE A 41 1.50 9.25 3.30
N LEU A 42 2.10 9.67 4.40
CA LEU A 42 1.56 10.72 5.27
C LEU A 42 1.54 12.11 4.62
N ALA A 43 2.41 12.35 3.62
CA ALA A 43 2.53 13.64 2.94
C ALA A 43 1.66 13.76 1.67
N THR A 44 1.13 12.65 1.13
CA THR A 44 0.41 12.62 -0.14
C THR A 44 -1.09 12.90 0.01
N GLY A 45 -1.76 13.17 -1.13
CA GLY A 45 -3.21 13.26 -1.22
C GLY A 45 -3.84 14.47 -0.52
N ASN A 46 -3.09 15.56 -0.35
CA ASN A 46 -3.59 16.77 0.30
C ASN A 46 -4.25 16.48 1.67
N GLY A 47 -3.60 15.65 2.47
CA GLY A 47 -4.10 15.20 3.76
C GLY A 47 -5.09 14.03 3.69
N LYS A 48 -5.27 13.45 2.52
CA LYS A 48 -6.02 12.22 2.26
C LYS A 48 -5.07 11.22 1.61
N CYS A 49 -5.12 9.96 2.02
CA CYS A 49 -4.36 8.92 1.36
C CYS A 49 -5.21 8.32 0.23
N ASN A 50 -4.99 8.78 -1.00
CA ASN A 50 -5.62 8.19 -2.18
C ASN A 50 -4.86 6.92 -2.54
N TYR A 51 -5.49 5.75 -2.41
CA TYR A 51 -4.79 4.49 -2.59
C TYR A 51 -5.33 3.61 -3.72
N THR A 52 -6.54 3.83 -4.19
CA THR A 52 -7.08 3.13 -5.37
C THR A 52 -8.19 3.92 -6.04
N ASN A 53 -8.64 3.40 -7.19
CA ASN A 53 -9.77 3.95 -7.95
C ASN A 53 -10.61 2.79 -8.48
N GLU A 54 -11.91 2.80 -8.24
CA GLU A 54 -12.81 1.74 -8.68
C GLU A 54 -13.05 1.75 -10.20
N LYS A 55 -12.93 2.92 -10.83
CA LYS A 55 -13.05 3.07 -12.29
C LYS A 55 -11.72 2.89 -13.01
N MET A 56 -11.00 1.85 -12.65
CA MET A 56 -9.68 1.57 -13.21
C MET A 56 -9.79 0.72 -14.49
N ALA A 57 -9.15 1.18 -15.56
CA ALA A 57 -9.04 0.44 -16.80
C ALA A 57 -7.57 0.44 -17.25
N LEU A 58 -7.17 -0.60 -18.00
CA LEU A 58 -5.81 -0.73 -18.51
C LEU A 58 -5.39 0.46 -19.38
N SER A 59 -6.33 1.07 -20.10
CA SER A 59 -6.14 2.29 -20.89
C SER A 59 -5.70 3.51 -20.07
N CYS A 60 -5.88 3.51 -18.74
CA CYS A 60 -5.41 4.56 -17.85
C CYS A 60 -3.90 4.51 -17.60
N TYR A 61 -3.24 3.41 -17.94
CA TYR A 61 -1.83 3.19 -17.72
C TYR A 61 -0.99 3.53 -18.95
N ARG A 62 0.15 4.15 -18.73
CA ARG A 62 1.13 4.52 -19.78
C ARG A 62 2.43 3.79 -19.46
N SER A 63 2.77 2.78 -20.25
CA SER A 63 3.98 2.00 -20.07
C SER A 63 4.40 1.33 -21.39
N ALA A 64 5.70 1.18 -21.59
CA ALA A 64 6.23 0.29 -22.61
C ALA A 64 5.97 -1.20 -22.29
N PHE A 65 5.64 -1.52 -21.04
CA PHE A 65 5.42 -2.87 -20.52
C PHE A 65 3.99 -3.02 -19.97
N ILE A 66 3.00 -2.65 -20.77
CA ILE A 66 1.59 -2.66 -20.36
C ILE A 66 1.09 -4.05 -19.95
N SER A 67 1.64 -5.11 -20.52
CA SER A 67 1.32 -6.51 -20.17
C SER A 67 1.69 -6.84 -18.72
N GLN A 68 2.77 -6.28 -18.20
CA GLN A 68 3.15 -6.47 -16.80
C GLN A 68 2.16 -5.74 -15.87
N ALA A 69 1.71 -4.55 -16.26
CA ALA A 69 0.69 -3.84 -15.51
C ALA A 69 -0.63 -4.64 -15.49
N GLU A 70 -1.03 -5.20 -16.62
CA GLU A 70 -2.22 -6.05 -16.74
C GLU A 70 -2.13 -7.29 -15.82
N GLU A 71 -1.00 -7.96 -15.82
CA GLU A 71 -0.76 -9.13 -14.96
C GLU A 71 -0.91 -8.76 -13.47
N VAL A 72 -0.27 -7.70 -13.05
CA VAL A 72 -0.36 -7.25 -11.64
C VAL A 72 -1.79 -6.84 -11.27
N LEU A 73 -2.47 -6.08 -12.12
CA LEU A 73 -3.83 -5.61 -11.86
C LEU A 73 -4.88 -6.72 -11.88
N SER A 74 -4.65 -7.78 -12.66
CA SER A 74 -5.52 -8.96 -12.66
C SER A 74 -5.41 -9.75 -11.36
N GLN A 75 -4.21 -9.82 -10.77
CA GLN A 75 -3.97 -10.49 -9.50
C GLN A 75 -4.39 -9.63 -8.30
N TYR A 76 -4.20 -8.31 -8.40
CA TYR A 76 -4.46 -7.34 -7.34
C TYR A 76 -5.39 -6.22 -7.82
N PRO A 77 -6.67 -6.51 -8.06
CA PRO A 77 -7.65 -5.49 -8.46
C PRO A 77 -7.91 -4.48 -7.34
N PRO A 78 -8.57 -3.36 -7.60
CA PRO A 78 -8.90 -2.35 -6.60
C PRO A 78 -9.57 -2.92 -5.33
N SER A 79 -10.43 -3.92 -5.47
CA SER A 79 -11.07 -4.61 -4.36
C SER A 79 -10.07 -5.31 -3.42
N ALA A 80 -8.98 -5.85 -3.96
CA ALA A 80 -7.93 -6.46 -3.15
C ALA A 80 -7.19 -5.43 -2.30
N ALA A 81 -6.90 -4.24 -2.85
CA ALA A 81 -6.29 -3.15 -2.10
C ALA A 81 -7.22 -2.66 -0.97
N ILE A 82 -8.51 -2.51 -1.24
CA ILE A 82 -9.52 -2.12 -0.25
C ILE A 82 -9.59 -3.16 0.88
N THR A 83 -9.67 -4.44 0.54
CA THR A 83 -9.71 -5.53 1.52
C THR A 83 -8.46 -5.53 2.39
N TYR A 84 -7.29 -5.46 1.79
CA TYR A 84 -6.02 -5.44 2.51
C TYR A 84 -5.93 -4.27 3.51
N LEU A 85 -6.32 -3.07 3.09
CA LEU A 85 -6.27 -1.90 3.97
C LEU A 85 -7.32 -1.97 5.08
N LYS A 86 -8.51 -2.52 4.82
CA LYS A 86 -9.50 -2.81 5.87
C LYS A 86 -8.98 -3.77 6.93
N GLU A 87 -8.24 -4.80 6.54
CA GLU A 87 -7.57 -5.72 7.48
C GLU A 87 -6.56 -5.01 8.40
N LEU A 88 -5.97 -3.92 7.91
CA LEU A 88 -5.08 -3.05 8.70
C LEU A 88 -5.83 -1.99 9.52
N GLY A 89 -7.18 -1.98 9.50
CA GLY A 89 -7.98 -1.00 10.20
C GLY A 89 -8.18 0.32 9.45
N ILE A 90 -7.79 0.39 8.18
CA ILE A 90 -7.92 1.58 7.33
C ILE A 90 -9.23 1.46 6.53
N TRP A 91 -10.24 2.23 6.92
CA TRP A 91 -11.55 2.20 6.27
C TRP A 91 -11.61 3.19 5.11
N PRO A 92 -12.14 2.77 3.96
CA PRO A 92 -12.22 3.62 2.79
C PRO A 92 -13.31 4.68 2.92
N SER A 93 -13.05 5.83 2.32
CA SER A 93 -14.07 6.80 1.93
C SER A 93 -13.95 7.03 0.44
N GLU A 94 -15.07 7.10 -0.25
CA GLU A 94 -15.14 7.29 -1.69
C GLU A 94 -15.44 8.75 -2.04
N HIS A 95 -14.74 9.29 -3.03
CA HIS A 95 -15.04 10.55 -3.68
C HIS A 95 -14.68 10.46 -5.16
N ASP A 96 -15.66 10.59 -6.05
CA ASP A 96 -15.48 10.50 -7.49
C ASP A 96 -14.74 9.25 -7.97
N ALA A 97 -15.06 8.08 -7.38
CA ALA A 97 -14.41 6.79 -7.59
C ALA A 97 -12.95 6.68 -7.10
N ILE A 98 -12.40 7.73 -6.52
CA ILE A 98 -11.11 7.67 -5.83
C ILE A 98 -11.35 7.19 -4.41
N ILE A 99 -10.73 6.09 -4.06
CA ILE A 99 -10.79 5.53 -2.72
C ILE A 99 -9.67 6.13 -1.87
N HIS A 100 -10.04 6.79 -0.80
CA HIS A 100 -9.10 7.42 0.11
C HIS A 100 -9.52 7.23 1.57
N HIS A 101 -8.61 7.51 2.47
CA HIS A 101 -8.87 7.52 3.90
C HIS A 101 -9.03 8.96 4.40
N LEU A 102 -10.10 9.22 5.17
CA LEU A 102 -10.45 10.58 5.61
C LEU A 102 -9.68 11.04 6.85
N ASP A 103 -9.23 10.13 7.69
CA ASP A 103 -8.63 10.49 8.97
C ASP A 103 -7.11 10.47 8.90
N ARG A 104 -6.55 11.64 9.01
CA ARG A 104 -5.34 12.08 8.33
C ARG A 104 -4.01 11.60 8.87
N GLN A 105 -3.84 11.36 10.10
CA GLN A 105 -2.48 11.15 10.65
C GLN A 105 -2.44 10.14 11.78
N HIS A 106 -3.49 10.07 12.58
CA HIS A 106 -3.46 9.23 13.78
C HIS A 106 -3.65 7.75 13.49
N GLN A 107 -4.46 7.38 12.50
CA GLN A 107 -4.70 5.97 12.21
C GLN A 107 -3.57 5.33 11.42
N LEU A 108 -3.01 6.01 10.41
CA LEU A 108 -1.87 5.47 9.65
C LEU A 108 -0.62 5.32 10.52
N GLN A 109 -0.39 6.23 11.46
CA GLN A 109 0.72 6.12 12.41
C GLN A 109 0.59 4.92 13.36
N ASN A 110 -0.64 4.50 13.65
CA ASN A 110 -0.90 3.37 14.53
C ASN A 110 -0.91 2.02 13.79
N VAL A 111 -0.93 2.02 12.45
CA VAL A 111 -0.94 0.82 11.61
C VAL A 111 0.48 0.44 11.18
N PHE A 112 1.35 1.39 10.99
CA PHE A 112 2.74 1.23 10.60
C PHE A 112 3.68 1.68 11.74
#